data_df3cd77845ead264c7b36dc87667348c
#
_entry.id   df3cd77845ead264c7b36dc87667348c
#
_cell.length_a   1.000
_cell.length_b   1.000
_cell.length_c   1.000
_cell.angle_alpha   90.00
_cell.angle_beta   90.00
_cell.angle_gamma   90.00
#
_symmetry.space_group_name_H-M   'P 1'
#
loop_
_entity.id
_entity.type
_entity.pdbx_description
1 polymer ?
#
loop_
_entity_poly.entity_id
_entity_poly.type
_entity_poly.pdbx_seq_one_letter_code
_entity_poly.pdbx_strand_id
1 'polypeptide(L)'
;MGEPSGEPPKQLNVLGLPIEQCCQDPVTGFFRDGHCHTGPMDHGLHPVCAQLTDAFLASSVSAGNDLVTPMPQYGFPGLKAGDRWCLCALRWHQAHEAGKAPRLYLRATHQKTLEIVPLNVLKQFALDLS
;
A
#
# COMPACT_ATOMS: atom_id res chain seq x y z
N MET A 1 9.72 7.67 -30.29
CA MET A 1 9.36 7.74 -29.78
C MET A 1 8.84 8.07 -29.03
N GLY A 2 8.66 8.22 -29.05
CA GLY A 2 8.10 8.92 -28.33
C GLY A 2 7.62 8.83 -27.05
N GLU A 3 8.36 8.71 -26.22
CA GLU A 3 7.95 8.72 -24.94
C GLU A 3 7.50 10.02 -24.51
N PRO A 4 6.38 10.22 -23.91
CA PRO A 4 5.98 11.49 -23.37
C PRO A 4 6.99 11.90 -22.34
N SER A 5 7.52 13.08 -22.50
CA SER A 5 8.49 13.54 -21.56
C SER A 5 7.81 13.82 -20.22
N GLY A 6 8.48 13.53 -19.16
CA GLY A 6 7.97 13.77 -17.83
C GLY A 6 7.21 12.62 -17.21
N GLU A 7 6.90 11.58 -17.97
CA GLU A 7 6.25 10.44 -17.37
C GLU A 7 7.27 9.53 -16.71
N PRO A 8 7.01 9.06 -15.49
CA PRO A 8 7.93 8.11 -14.87
C PRO A 8 7.88 6.77 -15.60
N PRO A 9 8.94 5.97 -15.51
CA PRO A 9 8.91 4.62 -16.05
C PRO A 9 7.74 3.85 -15.45
N LYS A 10 7.13 2.98 -16.25
CA LYS A 10 6.05 2.15 -15.76
C LYS A 10 6.56 1.26 -14.66
N GLN A 11 5.86 1.24 -13.55
CA GLN A 11 6.16 0.35 -12.44
C GLN A 11 5.22 -0.85 -12.51
N LEU A 12 5.67 -1.99 -12.01
CA LEU A 12 4.92 -3.23 -12.11
C LEU A 12 4.35 -3.65 -10.77
N ASN A 13 3.20 -4.34 -10.82
CA ASN A 13 2.62 -4.94 -9.63
C ASN A 13 3.24 -6.31 -9.37
N VAL A 14 2.80 -6.98 -8.30
CA VAL A 14 3.34 -8.27 -7.90
C VAL A 14 3.05 -9.39 -8.89
N LEU A 15 2.16 -9.15 -9.86
CA LEU A 15 1.85 -10.12 -10.91
C LEU A 15 2.68 -9.87 -12.17
N GLY A 16 3.55 -8.86 -12.16
CA GLY A 16 4.39 -8.53 -13.30
C GLY A 16 3.69 -7.71 -14.37
N LEU A 17 2.55 -7.10 -14.04
CA LEU A 17 1.79 -6.26 -14.95
C LEU A 17 1.89 -4.80 -14.50
N PRO A 18 1.54 -3.83 -15.38
CA PRO A 18 1.56 -2.43 -14.95
C PRO A 18 0.72 -2.22 -13.70
N ILE A 19 1.26 -1.49 -12.73
CA ILE A 19 0.57 -1.29 -11.47
C ILE A 19 -0.71 -0.46 -11.65
N GLU A 20 -1.78 -0.85 -10.98
CA GLU A 20 -3.07 -0.17 -11.05
C GLU A 20 -3.24 0.80 -9.90
N GLN A 21 -4.20 1.73 -10.04
CA GLN A 21 -4.50 2.71 -9.02
C GLN A 21 -4.99 2.03 -7.76
N CYS A 22 -4.50 2.48 -6.61
CA CYS A 22 -4.97 2.01 -5.31
C CYS A 22 -6.17 2.81 -4.84
N CYS A 23 -6.04 4.12 -4.69
CA CYS A 23 -7.15 4.97 -4.26
C CYS A 23 -6.85 6.45 -4.49
N GLN A 24 -7.90 7.22 -4.86
CA GLN A 24 -7.80 8.67 -4.98
C GLN A 24 -8.59 9.39 -3.89
N ASP A 25 -9.39 8.66 -3.09
CA ASP A 25 -10.18 9.25 -2.01
C ASP A 25 -10.23 8.31 -0.82
N PRO A 26 -9.28 8.44 0.10
CA PRO A 26 -8.22 9.44 0.16
C PRO A 26 -7.13 9.19 -0.87
N VAL A 27 -6.46 10.24 -1.29
CA VAL A 27 -5.32 10.09 -2.20
C VAL A 27 -4.22 9.39 -1.45
N THR A 28 -3.78 8.25 -1.95
CA THR A 28 -2.80 7.40 -1.28
C THR A 28 -1.49 7.33 -2.07
N GLY A 29 -0.49 6.68 -1.49
CA GLY A 29 0.80 6.47 -2.10
C GLY A 29 1.85 7.45 -1.59
N PHE A 30 3.12 7.03 -1.63
CA PHE A 30 4.21 7.88 -1.20
C PHE A 30 4.21 9.21 -1.98
N PHE A 31 3.92 9.14 -3.29
CA PHE A 31 3.90 10.32 -4.15
C PHE A 31 2.53 11.00 -4.20
N ARG A 32 1.53 10.51 -3.47
CA ARG A 32 0.17 11.05 -3.43
C ARG A 32 -0.46 11.13 -4.82
N ASP A 33 -0.24 10.09 -5.62
CA ASP A 33 -0.81 10.00 -6.98
C ASP A 33 -1.88 8.91 -7.10
N GLY A 34 -2.28 8.33 -5.98
CA GLY A 34 -3.31 7.28 -5.96
C GLY A 34 -2.78 5.89 -6.27
N HIS A 35 -1.48 5.76 -6.55
CA HIS A 35 -0.85 4.49 -6.85
C HIS A 35 0.22 4.19 -5.81
N CYS A 36 0.46 2.91 -5.56
CA CYS A 36 1.52 2.49 -4.65
C CYS A 36 2.87 2.44 -5.35
N HIS A 37 3.20 3.53 -6.07
CA HIS A 37 4.49 3.69 -6.70
C HIS A 37 5.58 3.86 -5.65
N THR A 38 6.79 3.43 -5.96
CA THR A 38 7.91 3.62 -5.05
C THR A 38 9.10 4.19 -5.81
N GLY A 39 10.09 4.66 -5.07
CA GLY A 39 11.30 5.23 -5.64
C GLY A 39 12.36 5.37 -4.56
N PRO A 40 13.55 5.90 -4.91
CA PRO A 40 14.67 5.98 -3.96
C PRO A 40 14.38 6.78 -2.71
N MET A 41 13.42 7.72 -2.77
CA MET A 41 13.09 8.56 -1.63
C MET A 41 12.05 7.92 -0.71
N ASP A 42 11.47 6.80 -1.11
CA ASP A 42 10.46 6.10 -0.30
C ASP A 42 11.18 5.12 0.64
N HIS A 43 11.84 5.66 1.65
CA HIS A 43 12.63 4.85 2.56
C HIS A 43 11.77 3.86 3.36
N GLY A 44 10.52 4.22 3.61
CA GLY A 44 9.59 3.33 4.33
C GLY A 44 9.00 2.25 3.45
N LEU A 45 9.20 2.36 2.13
CA LEU A 45 8.68 1.42 1.14
C LEU A 45 7.20 1.14 1.35
N HIS A 46 6.35 1.95 0.76
CA HIS A 46 4.90 1.88 0.91
C HIS A 46 4.23 1.27 -0.33
N PRO A 47 4.51 0.00 -0.63
CA PRO A 47 4.08 -0.59 -1.89
C PRO A 47 2.80 -1.42 -1.83
N VAL A 48 2.21 -1.62 -0.64
CA VAL A 48 1.09 -2.54 -0.47
C VAL A 48 -0.24 -1.80 -0.49
N CYS A 49 -1.07 -2.07 -1.52
CA CYS A 49 -2.41 -1.50 -1.56
C CYS A 49 -3.35 -2.37 -0.74
N ALA A 50 -3.69 -1.92 0.45
CA ALA A 50 -4.51 -2.68 1.39
C ALA A 50 -5.87 -2.02 1.63
N GLN A 51 -6.86 -2.85 1.92
CA GLN A 51 -8.14 -2.37 2.39
C GLN A 51 -8.14 -2.51 3.91
N LEU A 52 -8.18 -1.37 4.60
CA LEU A 52 -7.95 -1.33 6.04
C LEU A 52 -9.10 -1.89 6.83
N THR A 53 -8.77 -2.46 8.00
CA THR A 53 -9.76 -2.98 8.94
C THR A 53 -9.55 -2.32 10.30
N ASP A 54 -10.57 -2.36 11.15
CA ASP A 54 -10.44 -1.83 12.51
C ASP A 54 -9.34 -2.56 13.28
N ALA A 55 -9.25 -3.88 13.11
CA ALA A 55 -8.23 -4.67 13.79
C ALA A 55 -6.81 -4.25 13.39
N PHE A 56 -6.60 -4.03 12.09
CA PHE A 56 -5.29 -3.58 11.63
C PHE A 56 -4.97 -2.18 12.15
N LEU A 57 -5.94 -1.27 12.08
CA LEU A 57 -5.72 0.12 12.50
C LEU A 57 -5.37 0.19 13.99
N ALA A 58 -6.07 -0.57 14.83
CA ALA A 58 -5.76 -0.62 16.26
C ALA A 58 -4.37 -1.18 16.50
N SER A 59 -4.01 -2.24 15.78
CA SER A 59 -2.68 -2.86 15.87
C SER A 59 -1.59 -1.88 15.44
N SER A 60 -1.86 -1.12 14.38
CA SER A 60 -0.91 -0.14 13.85
C SER A 60 -0.65 0.98 14.85
N VAL A 61 -1.69 1.50 15.50
CA VAL A 61 -1.54 2.52 16.53
C VAL A 61 -0.70 1.97 17.68
N SER A 62 -0.98 0.75 18.14
CA SER A 62 -0.23 0.12 19.21
C SER A 62 1.23 -0.08 18.86
N ALA A 63 1.52 -0.31 17.58
CA ALA A 63 2.89 -0.50 17.11
C ALA A 63 3.63 0.82 16.84
N GLY A 64 2.99 1.96 17.13
CA GLY A 64 3.63 3.26 16.95
C GLY A 64 3.42 3.88 15.58
N ASN A 65 2.56 3.29 14.73
CA ASN A 65 2.26 3.83 13.41
C ASN A 65 0.80 4.27 13.39
N ASP A 66 0.54 5.49 13.85
CA ASP A 66 -0.81 6.01 13.96
C ASP A 66 -1.33 6.46 12.60
N LEU A 67 -2.23 5.67 12.02
CA LEU A 67 -2.87 5.97 10.74
C LEU A 67 -4.28 6.55 10.93
N VAL A 68 -4.72 6.71 12.16
CA VAL A 68 -6.09 7.12 12.46
C VAL A 68 -6.21 8.62 12.71
N THR A 69 -5.23 9.22 13.36
CA THR A 69 -5.29 10.63 13.72
C THR A 69 -5.05 11.51 12.50
N PRO A 70 -5.98 12.43 12.18
CA PRO A 70 -5.75 13.36 11.08
C PRO A 70 -4.54 14.24 11.31
N MET A 71 -3.81 14.52 10.23
CA MET A 71 -2.65 15.41 10.24
C MET A 71 -2.82 16.43 9.12
N PRO A 72 -3.65 17.47 9.35
CA PRO A 72 -3.99 18.43 8.27
C PRO A 72 -2.77 19.10 7.64
N GLN A 73 -1.72 19.34 8.41
CA GLN A 73 -0.51 19.99 7.91
C GLN A 73 0.20 19.16 6.83
N TYR A 74 -0.10 17.86 6.74
CA TYR A 74 0.45 16.99 5.71
C TYR A 74 -0.62 16.55 4.73
N GLY A 75 -1.82 17.12 4.80
CA GLY A 75 -2.93 16.71 3.95
C GLY A 75 -3.42 15.31 4.23
N PHE A 76 -3.17 14.79 5.43
CA PHE A 76 -3.56 13.43 5.80
C PHE A 76 -4.88 13.46 6.59
N PRO A 77 -5.96 12.87 6.03
CA PRO A 77 -7.28 12.97 6.67
C PRO A 77 -7.53 11.99 7.81
N GLY A 78 -6.59 11.08 8.09
CA GLY A 78 -6.85 9.95 8.98
C GLY A 78 -7.58 8.85 8.21
N LEU A 79 -7.40 7.62 8.62
CA LEU A 79 -7.96 6.46 7.91
C LEU A 79 -8.95 5.71 8.80
N LYS A 80 -9.88 5.04 8.16
CA LYS A 80 -10.90 4.23 8.82
C LYS A 80 -11.07 2.91 8.10
N ALA A 81 -11.75 1.97 8.71
CA ALA A 81 -12.00 0.66 8.10
C ALA A 81 -12.71 0.85 6.75
N GLY A 82 -12.28 0.09 5.76
CA GLY A 82 -12.80 0.18 4.40
C GLY A 82 -11.99 1.07 3.48
N ASP A 83 -11.18 1.97 4.04
CA ASP A 83 -10.31 2.81 3.20
C ASP A 83 -9.20 1.97 2.58
N ARG A 84 -8.75 2.36 1.38
CA ARG A 84 -7.58 1.75 0.75
C ARG A 84 -6.39 2.65 0.97
N TRP A 85 -5.26 2.06 1.23
CA TRP A 85 -4.06 2.84 1.52
C TRP A 85 -2.81 2.07 1.10
N CYS A 86 -1.81 2.79 0.63
CA CYS A 86 -0.52 2.20 0.31
C CYS A 86 0.29 2.06 1.60
N LEU A 87 0.35 0.83 2.12
CA LEU A 87 1.02 0.54 3.39
C LEU A 87 2.49 0.22 3.21
N CYS A 88 3.27 0.50 4.24
CA CYS A 88 4.64 0.03 4.35
C CYS A 88 4.65 -1.49 4.39
N ALA A 89 5.49 -2.11 3.57
CA ALA A 89 5.55 -3.57 3.47
C ALA A 89 5.94 -4.22 4.79
N LEU A 90 6.87 -3.62 5.53
CA LEU A 90 7.27 -4.16 6.84
C LEU A 90 6.14 -4.06 7.86
N ARG A 91 5.33 -3.00 7.79
CA ARG A 91 4.18 -2.86 8.68
C ARG A 91 3.11 -3.91 8.36
N TRP A 92 2.90 -4.18 7.08
CA TRP A 92 1.96 -5.25 6.69
C TRP A 92 2.47 -6.60 7.21
N HIS A 93 3.78 -6.84 7.06
CA HIS A 93 4.39 -8.09 7.52
C HIS A 93 4.27 -8.25 9.04
N GLN A 94 4.52 -7.19 9.80
CA GLN A 94 4.35 -7.20 11.26
C GLN A 94 2.92 -7.56 11.63
N ALA A 95 1.96 -6.96 10.93
CA ALA A 95 0.54 -7.24 11.19
C ALA A 95 0.20 -8.68 10.84
N HIS A 96 0.78 -9.23 9.78
CA HIS A 96 0.58 -10.62 9.39
C HIS A 96 1.06 -11.55 10.51
N GLU A 97 2.22 -11.29 11.08
CA GLU A 97 2.75 -12.10 12.15
C GLU A 97 1.88 -12.02 13.40
N ALA A 98 1.20 -10.91 13.61
CA ALA A 98 0.30 -10.73 14.75
C ALA A 98 -1.14 -11.20 14.47
N GLY A 99 -1.40 -11.73 13.27
CA GLY A 99 -2.75 -12.18 12.91
C GLY A 99 -3.72 -11.04 12.62
N LYS A 100 -3.19 -9.84 12.30
CA LYS A 100 -4.00 -8.63 12.09
C LYS A 100 -3.84 -8.02 10.71
N ALA A 101 -3.21 -8.71 9.76
CA ALA A 101 -2.96 -8.14 8.45
C ALA A 101 -4.26 -7.88 7.69
N PRO A 102 -4.40 -6.72 7.04
CA PRO A 102 -5.57 -6.44 6.22
C PRO A 102 -5.46 -7.15 4.87
N ARG A 103 -6.59 -7.26 4.19
CA ARG A 103 -6.61 -7.79 2.84
C ARG A 103 -6.05 -6.75 1.88
N LEU A 104 -5.65 -7.20 0.69
CA LEU A 104 -4.96 -6.33 -0.24
C LEU A 104 -5.37 -6.59 -1.68
N TYR A 105 -4.95 -5.68 -2.57
CA TYR A 105 -5.21 -5.77 -4.00
C TYR A 105 -3.88 -6.03 -4.70
N LEU A 106 -3.69 -7.23 -5.24
CA LEU A 106 -2.43 -7.60 -5.90
C LEU A 106 -2.12 -6.71 -7.08
N ARG A 107 -3.15 -6.34 -7.85
CA ARG A 107 -2.94 -5.54 -9.06
C ARG A 107 -2.47 -4.11 -8.77
N ALA A 108 -2.71 -3.64 -7.56
CA ALA A 108 -2.30 -2.30 -7.15
C ALA A 108 -1.14 -2.34 -6.15
N THR A 109 -0.57 -3.50 -5.88
CA THR A 109 0.57 -3.69 -4.97
C THR A 109 1.85 -3.81 -5.78
N HIS A 110 2.83 -2.96 -5.46
CA HIS A 110 4.08 -2.89 -6.21
C HIS A 110 4.91 -4.16 -6.03
N GLN A 111 5.60 -4.58 -7.08
CA GLN A 111 6.41 -5.79 -7.07
C GLN A 111 7.51 -5.79 -6.02
N LYS A 112 7.96 -4.63 -5.58
CA LYS A 112 8.97 -4.53 -4.51
C LYS A 112 8.52 -5.17 -3.21
N THR A 113 7.22 -5.34 -3.00
CA THR A 113 6.70 -6.05 -1.83
C THR A 113 7.25 -7.46 -1.74
N LEU A 114 7.57 -8.08 -2.89
CA LEU A 114 8.09 -9.44 -2.92
C LEU A 114 9.46 -9.58 -2.27
N GLU A 115 10.16 -8.47 -2.04
CA GLU A 115 11.43 -8.49 -1.30
C GLU A 115 11.21 -8.71 0.19
N ILE A 116 9.98 -8.45 0.67
CA ILE A 116 9.64 -8.55 2.08
C ILE A 116 8.69 -9.74 2.34
N VAL A 117 7.68 -9.90 1.47
CA VAL A 117 6.63 -10.91 1.66
C VAL A 117 6.48 -11.75 0.40
N PRO A 118 6.53 -13.09 0.51
CA PRO A 118 6.38 -13.95 -0.66
C PRO A 118 5.00 -13.85 -1.29
N LEU A 119 4.92 -14.04 -2.60
CA LEU A 119 3.67 -13.93 -3.33
C LEU A 119 2.60 -14.90 -2.82
N ASN A 120 2.99 -16.12 -2.45
CA ASN A 120 2.00 -17.11 -1.96
C ASN A 120 1.32 -16.65 -0.66
N VAL A 121 2.00 -15.86 0.15
CA VAL A 121 1.40 -15.27 1.36
C VAL A 121 0.44 -14.16 0.95
N LEU A 122 0.86 -13.26 0.05
CA LEU A 122 0.02 -12.17 -0.41
C LEU A 122 -1.27 -12.68 -1.05
N LYS A 123 -1.20 -13.77 -1.81
CA LYS A 123 -2.37 -14.35 -2.46
C LYS A 123 -3.44 -14.78 -1.47
N GLN A 124 -3.06 -15.18 -0.27
CA GLN A 124 -4.02 -15.58 0.75
C GLN A 124 -4.88 -14.42 1.24
N PHE A 125 -4.41 -13.18 1.05
CA PHE A 125 -5.12 -11.99 1.49
C PHE A 125 -5.67 -11.18 0.33
N ALA A 126 -5.56 -11.68 -0.90
CA ALA A 126 -5.95 -10.93 -2.08
C ALA A 126 -7.46 -10.79 -2.22
N LEU A 127 -7.92 -9.56 -2.53
CA LEU A 127 -9.31 -9.28 -2.81
C LEU A 127 -9.61 -9.34 -4.31
N ASP A 128 -8.58 -9.22 -5.14
CA ASP A 128 -8.73 -9.15 -6.59
C ASP A 128 -8.16 -10.37 -7.32
N LEU A 129 -8.02 -11.47 -6.62
CA LEU A 129 -7.60 -12.72 -7.21
C LEU A 129 -8.81 -13.62 -7.30
N SER A 130 -9.19 -13.97 -8.49
CA SER A 130 -10.36 -14.85 -8.69
C SER A 130 -9.93 -16.27 -9.00
#